data_55f556f05379c78f4297d51fc9be4621
#
_entry.id   55f556f05379c78f4297d51fc9be4621
#
_cell.length_a   1.000
_cell.length_b   1.000
_cell.length_c   1.000
_cell.angle_alpha   90.00
_cell.angle_beta   90.00
_cell.angle_gamma   90.00
#
_symmetry.space_group_name_H-M   'P 1'
#
loop_
_entity.id
_entity.type
_entity.pdbx_description
1 polymer ?
#
loop_
_entity_poly.entity_id
_entity_poly.type
_entity_poly.pdbx_seq_one_letter_code
_entity_poly.pdbx_strand_id
1 'polypeptide(L)'
;MAEMNGVHAILERARAHFEGKGRKRIEIAEWPDDDGAPTVLWAKPMTLYEKNRIYKGARKDDLGILVDAIILKAEDEAGEPLFTLEHKQPLLRAVDADIIARVGSEIIGGDDGGGDDLAKN
;
A
#
# COMPACT_ATOMS: atom_id res chain seq x y z
N MET A 1 18.42 20.69 -26.60
CA MET A 1 17.99 21.42 -25.40
C MET A 1 16.49 21.32 -25.19
N ALA A 2 15.72 21.67 -26.20
CA ALA A 2 14.28 21.63 -26.06
C ALA A 2 13.76 20.23 -25.71
N GLU A 3 14.34 19.23 -26.32
CA GLU A 3 13.89 17.86 -26.08
C GLU A 3 14.19 17.42 -24.66
N MET A 4 15.36 17.76 -24.15
CA MET A 4 15.69 17.44 -22.78
C MET A 4 14.75 18.15 -21.83
N ASN A 5 14.46 19.41 -22.12
CA ASN A 5 13.52 20.15 -21.28
C ASN A 5 12.15 19.52 -21.30
N GLY A 6 11.73 19.01 -22.47
CA GLY A 6 10.44 18.33 -22.58
C GLY A 6 10.36 17.07 -21.76
N VAL A 7 11.41 16.24 -21.88
CA VAL A 7 11.47 15.00 -21.09
C VAL A 7 11.51 15.31 -19.61
N HIS A 8 12.33 16.29 -19.25
CA HIS A 8 12.45 16.68 -17.85
C HIS A 8 11.11 17.20 -17.31
N ALA A 9 10.41 18.00 -18.11
CA ALA A 9 9.14 18.55 -17.70
C ALA A 9 8.10 17.45 -17.49
N ILE A 10 8.10 16.45 -18.36
CA ILE A 10 7.17 15.33 -18.22
C ILE A 10 7.48 14.55 -16.94
N LEU A 11 8.76 14.31 -16.70
CA LEU A 11 9.15 13.61 -15.49
C LEU A 11 8.72 14.37 -14.24
N GLU A 12 8.90 15.69 -14.24
CA GLU A 12 8.49 16.49 -13.09
C GLU A 12 6.99 16.45 -12.89
N ARG A 13 6.23 16.45 -13.99
CA ARG A 13 4.78 16.32 -13.87
C ARG A 13 4.39 14.96 -13.30
N ALA A 14 5.09 13.90 -13.71
CA ALA A 14 4.82 12.56 -13.19
C ALA A 14 5.11 12.50 -11.69
N ARG A 15 6.21 13.12 -11.27
CA ARG A 15 6.56 13.14 -9.86
C ARG A 15 5.55 13.95 -9.06
N ALA A 16 5.15 15.09 -9.58
CA ALA A 16 4.16 15.92 -8.90
C ALA A 16 2.82 15.19 -8.78
N HIS A 17 2.45 14.48 -9.82
CA HIS A 17 1.22 13.68 -9.77
C HIS A 17 1.30 12.63 -8.66
N PHE A 18 2.42 11.95 -8.59
CA PHE A 18 2.60 10.91 -7.57
C PHE A 18 2.55 11.50 -6.17
N GLU A 19 3.28 12.59 -5.96
CA GLU A 19 3.31 13.24 -4.65
C GLU A 19 1.96 13.80 -4.27
N GLY A 20 1.21 14.26 -5.26
CA GLY A 20 -0.09 14.85 -5.02
C GLY A 20 -1.18 13.85 -4.66
N LYS A 21 -0.93 12.56 -4.89
CA LYS A 21 -1.93 11.55 -4.54
C LYS A 21 -2.17 11.47 -3.04
N GLY A 22 -1.15 11.80 -2.26
CA GLY A 22 -1.29 11.75 -0.82
C GLY A 22 -1.37 10.32 -0.31
N ARG A 23 -1.65 10.20 0.97
CA ARG A 23 -1.74 8.89 1.61
C ARG A 23 -3.17 8.39 1.61
N LYS A 24 -3.33 7.09 1.51
CA LYS A 24 -4.63 6.45 1.66
C LYS A 24 -4.87 6.19 3.14
N ARG A 25 -6.07 6.48 3.59
CA ARG A 25 -6.48 6.22 4.96
C ARG A 25 -7.31 4.93 4.97
N ILE A 26 -6.88 3.98 5.77
CA ILE A 26 -7.52 2.66 5.81
C ILE A 26 -8.01 2.41 7.23
N GLU A 27 -9.32 2.26 7.38
CA GLU A 27 -9.93 1.95 8.67
C GLU A 27 -10.13 0.47 8.82
N ILE A 28 -9.80 -0.05 10.00
CA ILE A 28 -10.01 -1.45 10.31
C ILE A 28 -10.88 -1.52 11.54
N ALA A 29 -12.19 -1.59 11.30
CA ALA A 29 -13.16 -1.60 12.39
C ALA A 29 -13.04 -2.87 13.22
N GLU A 30 -12.55 -3.94 12.62
CA GLU A 30 -12.38 -5.21 13.31
C GLU A 30 -11.27 -5.18 14.35
N TRP A 31 -10.44 -4.15 14.32
CA TRP A 31 -9.35 -3.99 15.28
C TRP A 31 -9.57 -2.71 16.07
N PRO A 32 -10.55 -2.69 16.96
CA PRO A 32 -10.83 -1.48 17.71
C PRO A 32 -9.70 -1.17 18.69
N ASP A 33 -9.47 0.12 18.90
CA ASP A 33 -8.48 0.54 19.89
C ASP A 33 -9.13 0.51 21.27
N ASP A 34 -8.40 0.99 22.27
CA ASP A 34 -8.87 0.95 23.65
C ASP A 34 -10.16 1.70 23.87
N ASP A 35 -10.44 2.68 23.05
CA ASP A 35 -11.67 3.48 23.14
C ASP A 35 -12.79 2.94 22.26
N GLY A 36 -12.53 1.85 21.56
CA GLY A 36 -13.53 1.27 20.67
C GLY A 36 -13.55 1.87 19.29
N ALA A 37 -12.68 2.80 18.99
CA ALA A 37 -12.58 3.38 17.65
C ALA A 37 -11.80 2.45 16.74
N PRO A 38 -12.07 2.46 15.44
CA PRO A 38 -11.33 1.58 14.53
C PRO A 38 -9.86 1.96 14.47
N THR A 39 -9.01 0.95 14.30
CA THR A 39 -7.61 1.20 14.03
C THR A 39 -7.50 1.82 12.65
N VAL A 40 -6.66 2.83 12.51
CA VAL A 40 -6.47 3.52 11.25
C VAL A 40 -5.03 3.37 10.81
N LEU A 41 -4.84 2.93 9.60
CA LEU A 41 -3.51 2.88 8.97
C LEU A 41 -3.48 3.89 7.85
N TRP A 42 -2.29 4.37 7.56
CA TRP A 42 -2.05 5.27 6.45
C TRP A 42 -1.04 4.63 5.53
N ALA A 43 -1.17 4.82 4.24
CA ALA A 43 -0.23 4.23 3.29
C ALA A 43 -0.01 5.19 2.13
N LYS A 44 1.25 5.49 1.87
CA LYS A 44 1.61 6.30 0.71
C LYS A 44 1.44 5.46 -0.56
N PRO A 45 1.21 6.11 -1.70
CA PRO A 45 1.15 5.39 -2.97
C PRO A 45 2.42 4.61 -3.20
N MET A 46 2.30 3.53 -3.95
CA MET A 46 3.42 2.63 -4.18
C MET A 46 4.07 2.93 -5.52
N THR A 47 5.40 2.99 -5.52
CA THR A 47 6.15 3.12 -6.77
C THR A 47 6.29 1.74 -7.42
N LEU A 48 6.66 1.75 -8.69
CA LEU A 48 6.95 0.49 -9.38
C LEU A 48 8.10 -0.25 -8.70
N TYR A 49 9.09 0.51 -8.25
CA TYR A 49 10.23 -0.08 -7.55
C TYR A 49 9.76 -0.85 -6.30
N GLU A 50 8.87 -0.23 -5.54
CA GLU A 50 8.35 -0.87 -4.34
C GLU A 50 7.52 -2.10 -4.65
N LYS A 51 6.70 -2.02 -5.71
CA LYS A 51 5.95 -3.19 -6.13
C LYS A 51 6.86 -4.34 -6.51
N ASN A 52 7.92 -4.03 -7.24
CA ASN A 52 8.87 -5.07 -7.62
C ASN A 52 9.51 -5.72 -6.41
N ARG A 53 9.82 -4.94 -5.39
CA ARG A 53 10.41 -5.50 -4.18
C ARG A 53 9.47 -6.50 -3.53
N ILE A 54 8.18 -6.19 -3.51
CA ILE A 54 7.21 -7.07 -2.88
C ILE A 54 7.04 -8.37 -3.67
N TYR A 55 6.98 -8.25 -4.99
CA TYR A 55 6.75 -9.41 -5.83
C TYR A 55 7.99 -10.24 -6.10
N LYS A 56 9.16 -9.66 -5.87
CA LYS A 56 10.40 -10.37 -6.13
C LYS A 56 10.50 -11.58 -5.22
N GLY A 57 10.68 -12.73 -5.83
CA GLY A 57 10.80 -13.95 -5.07
C GLY A 57 9.47 -14.56 -4.67
N ALA A 58 8.36 -13.86 -4.89
CA ALA A 58 7.06 -14.40 -4.58
C ALA A 58 6.70 -15.47 -5.61
N ARG A 59 6.02 -16.49 -5.14
CA ARG A 59 5.51 -17.50 -6.06
C ARG A 59 4.21 -17.00 -6.66
N LYS A 60 3.78 -17.66 -7.72
CA LYS A 60 2.62 -17.24 -8.46
C LYS A 60 1.40 -17.02 -7.58
N ASP A 61 1.18 -17.90 -6.64
CA ASP A 61 -0.01 -17.84 -5.79
C ASP A 61 0.31 -17.45 -4.36
N ASP A 62 1.44 -16.79 -4.17
CA ASP A 62 1.88 -16.43 -2.83
C ASP A 62 1.14 -15.20 -2.32
N LEU A 63 0.24 -15.41 -1.39
CA LEU A 63 -0.51 -14.33 -0.78
C LEU A 63 0.30 -13.57 0.28
N GLY A 64 1.50 -14.06 0.57
CA GLY A 64 2.38 -13.37 1.50
C GLY A 64 2.76 -11.97 1.06
N ILE A 65 2.62 -11.69 -0.24
CA ILE A 65 2.89 -10.33 -0.72
C ILE A 65 1.97 -9.31 -0.07
N LEU A 66 0.78 -9.72 0.35
CA LEU A 66 -0.15 -8.82 1.01
C LEU A 66 0.42 -8.37 2.36
N VAL A 67 1.00 -9.29 3.09
CA VAL A 67 1.65 -8.96 4.34
C VAL A 67 2.88 -8.11 4.10
N ASP A 68 3.66 -8.43 3.08
CA ASP A 68 4.84 -7.64 2.76
C ASP A 68 4.48 -6.20 2.41
N ALA A 69 3.35 -6.00 1.72
CA ALA A 69 2.89 -4.66 1.41
C ALA A 69 2.52 -3.89 2.67
N ILE A 70 1.85 -4.56 3.60
CA ILE A 70 1.47 -3.92 4.86
C ILE A 70 2.70 -3.51 5.64
N ILE A 71 3.67 -4.41 5.75
CA ILE A 71 4.89 -4.09 6.49
C ILE A 71 5.64 -2.92 5.83
N LEU A 72 5.70 -2.92 4.52
CA LEU A 72 6.46 -1.90 3.80
C LEU A 72 5.81 -0.53 3.87
N LYS A 73 4.48 -0.47 3.80
CA LYS A 73 3.81 0.80 3.56
C LYS A 73 2.94 1.32 4.70
N ALA A 74 2.47 0.45 5.60
CA ALA A 74 1.56 0.91 6.64
C ALA A 74 2.28 1.80 7.64
N GLU A 75 1.70 2.96 7.89
CA GLU A 75 2.28 3.92 8.82
C GLU A 75 1.17 4.57 9.63
N ASP A 76 1.56 5.24 10.72
CA ASP A 76 0.58 5.97 11.51
C ASP A 76 0.36 7.36 10.91
N GLU A 77 -0.47 8.15 11.55
CA GLU A 77 -0.80 9.48 11.02
C GLU A 77 0.44 10.36 10.90
N ALA A 78 1.40 10.17 11.78
CA ALA A 78 2.63 10.95 11.76
C ALA A 78 3.62 10.47 10.70
N GLY A 79 3.33 9.34 10.05
CA GLY A 79 4.20 8.82 9.02
C GLY A 79 5.22 7.81 9.51
N GLU A 80 5.06 7.33 10.75
CA GLU A 80 5.98 6.34 11.30
C GLU A 80 5.54 4.94 10.94
N PRO A 81 6.48 4.07 10.54
CA PRO A 81 6.10 2.69 10.21
C PRO A 81 5.45 1.99 11.40
N LEU A 82 4.39 1.26 11.13
CA LEU A 82 3.69 0.53 12.18
C LEU A 82 4.21 -0.87 12.37
N PHE A 83 4.73 -1.47 11.32
CA PHE A 83 5.17 -2.86 11.37
C PHE A 83 6.60 -3.00 10.90
N THR A 84 7.27 -4.03 11.41
CA THR A 84 8.61 -4.39 10.98
C THR A 84 8.60 -5.84 10.53
N LEU A 85 9.74 -6.32 10.05
CA LEU A 85 9.84 -7.70 9.59
C LEU A 85 9.54 -8.72 10.67
N GLU A 86 9.78 -8.38 11.92
CA GLU A 86 9.47 -9.31 12.99
C GLU A 86 7.97 -9.54 13.16
N HIS A 87 7.16 -8.69 12.58
CA HIS A 87 5.70 -8.86 12.63
C HIS A 87 5.17 -9.73 11.51
N LYS A 88 6.04 -10.15 10.59
CA LYS A 88 5.58 -10.90 9.44
C LYS A 88 4.90 -12.21 9.82
N GLN A 89 5.52 -12.98 10.69
CA GLN A 89 4.93 -14.25 11.07
C GLN A 89 3.61 -14.10 11.82
N PRO A 90 3.50 -13.21 12.80
CA PRO A 90 2.20 -12.97 13.43
C PRO A 90 1.13 -12.52 12.44
N LEU A 91 1.47 -11.66 11.49
CA LEU A 91 0.50 -11.20 10.49
C LEU A 91 0.06 -12.34 9.57
N LEU A 92 0.96 -13.27 9.30
CA LEU A 92 0.61 -14.42 8.46
C LEU A 92 -0.21 -15.47 9.21
N ARG A 93 0.03 -15.63 10.51
CA ARG A 93 -0.45 -16.80 11.22
C ARG A 93 -1.51 -16.52 12.28
N ALA A 94 -1.61 -15.29 12.75
CA ALA A 94 -2.47 -14.99 13.89
C ALA A 94 -3.52 -13.93 13.60
N VAL A 95 -3.69 -13.55 12.34
CA VAL A 95 -4.59 -12.47 11.95
C VAL A 95 -5.52 -12.98 10.87
N ASP A 96 -6.74 -12.47 10.89
CA ASP A 96 -7.77 -12.89 9.93
C ASP A 96 -7.32 -12.63 8.50
N ALA A 97 -7.39 -13.68 7.69
CA ALA A 97 -6.94 -13.61 6.30
C ALA A 97 -7.73 -12.59 5.48
N ASP A 98 -9.02 -12.44 5.77
CA ASP A 98 -9.83 -11.49 5.01
C ASP A 98 -9.44 -10.06 5.28
N ILE A 99 -9.05 -9.76 6.51
CA ILE A 99 -8.57 -8.42 6.85
C ILE A 99 -7.26 -8.15 6.15
N ILE A 100 -6.34 -9.11 6.20
CA ILE A 100 -5.04 -8.95 5.52
C ILE A 100 -5.25 -8.76 4.02
N ALA A 101 -6.15 -9.53 3.42
CA ALA A 101 -6.41 -9.41 1.99
C ALA A 101 -6.97 -8.04 1.65
N ARG A 102 -7.92 -7.56 2.44
CA ARG A 102 -8.51 -6.26 2.20
C ARG A 102 -7.49 -5.14 2.32
N VAL A 103 -6.77 -5.12 3.43
CA VAL A 103 -5.82 -4.04 3.70
C VAL A 103 -4.65 -4.10 2.72
N GLY A 104 -4.09 -5.28 2.53
CA GLY A 104 -2.96 -5.42 1.61
C GLY A 104 -3.32 -5.06 0.19
N SER A 105 -4.51 -5.46 -0.25
CA SER A 105 -4.96 -5.13 -1.61
C SER A 105 -5.15 -3.64 -1.79
N GLU A 106 -5.70 -2.96 -0.78
CA GLU A 106 -5.85 -1.52 -0.86
C GLU A 106 -4.49 -0.83 -0.99
N ILE A 107 -3.52 -1.32 -0.25
CA ILE A 107 -2.18 -0.74 -0.31
C ILE A 107 -1.55 -0.97 -1.67
N ILE A 108 -1.61 -2.20 -2.18
CA ILE A 108 -1.01 -2.53 -3.47
C ILE A 108 -1.77 -1.87 -4.62
N GLY A 109 -3.09 -1.89 -4.54
CA GLY A 109 -3.91 -1.37 -5.61
C GLY A 109 -3.87 0.14 -5.73
N GLY A 110 -3.62 0.83 -4.63
CA GLY A 110 -3.54 2.27 -4.62
C GLY A 110 -4.88 2.94 -4.77
N ASP A 111 -5.37 2.99 -5.97
CA ASP A 111 -6.64 3.65 -6.26
C ASP A 111 -7.69 2.60 -6.59
N ASP A 112 -8.53 2.32 -5.63
CA ASP A 112 -9.54 1.29 -5.79
C ASP A 112 -10.60 1.66 -6.81
N GLY A 113 -10.84 2.93 -7.03
CA GLY A 113 -11.78 3.33 -8.07
C GLY A 113 -11.35 2.83 -9.42
N GLY A 114 -10.07 3.00 -9.74
CA GLY A 114 -9.55 2.51 -11.00
C GLY A 114 -9.66 1.01 -11.11
N GLY A 115 -9.36 0.31 -10.04
CA GLY A 115 -9.45 -1.12 -10.03
C GLY A 115 -10.87 -1.61 -10.24
N ASP A 116 -11.80 -0.96 -9.62
CA ASP A 116 -13.20 -1.32 -9.77
C ASP A 116 -13.66 -1.18 -11.21
N ASP A 117 -13.28 -0.09 -11.84
CA ASP A 117 -13.67 0.12 -13.22
C ASP A 117 -13.12 -0.97 -14.13
N LEU A 118 -11.89 -1.35 -13.90
CA LEU A 118 -11.29 -2.40 -14.69
C LEU A 118 -11.99 -3.73 -14.45
N ALA A 119 -12.37 -3.98 -13.25
CA ALA A 119 -13.04 -5.23 -12.92
C ALA A 119 -14.37 -5.35 -13.63
N LYS A 120 -15.04 -4.25 -13.85
CA LYS A 120 -16.33 -4.25 -14.51
C LYS A 120 -16.21 -4.59 -15.99
N ASN A 121 -15.09 -4.28 -16.55
CA ASN A 121 -14.88 -4.48 -17.97
C ASN A 121 -14.43 -5.90 -18.26
#